data_214685429335ee4aca10ae62398a476e
#
_entry.id   214685429335ee4aca10ae62398a476e
#
_cell.length_a   1.000
_cell.length_b   1.000
_cell.length_c   1.000
_cell.angle_alpha   90.00
_cell.angle_beta   90.00
_cell.angle_gamma   90.00
#
_symmetry.space_group_name_H-M   'P 1'
#
loop_
_entity.id
_entity.type
_entity.pdbx_description
1 polymer ?
#
loop_
_entity_poly.entity_id
_entity_poly.type
_entity_poly.pdbx_seq_one_letter_code
_entity_poly.pdbx_strand_id
1 'polypeptide(L)'
;ILGAVKRGVDMFDCVMPTRSGRTGLAFTWDGKINLRNSKYKKDDSPINESMNLRNLKAYSKSYINHLINSNEILASMILTINNISFYQQLMNKIRETIKNNTFDDFYDSYINVI
;
A
#
# COMPACT_ATOMS: atom_id res chain seq x y z
N ILE A 1 -12.39 -2.03 -0.35
CA ILE A 1 -12.37 -3.25 -1.21
C ILE A 1 -12.94 -4.43 -0.44
N LEU A 2 -12.40 -4.84 0.70
CA LEU A 2 -12.85 -6.02 1.46
C LEU A 2 -14.36 -6.04 1.69
N GLY A 3 -14.93 -4.92 2.19
CA GLY A 3 -16.36 -4.83 2.43
C GLY A 3 -17.24 -4.92 1.18
N ALA A 4 -16.73 -4.50 0.03
CA ALA A 4 -17.42 -4.63 -1.26
C ALA A 4 -17.35 -6.08 -1.79
N VAL A 5 -16.18 -6.72 -1.69
CA VAL A 5 -16.03 -8.15 -2.05
C VAL A 5 -16.95 -9.03 -1.21
N LYS A 6 -17.05 -8.79 0.11
CA LYS A 6 -17.99 -9.51 1.00
C LYS A 6 -19.45 -9.39 0.55
N ARG A 7 -19.78 -8.33 -0.21
CA ARG A 7 -21.14 -8.09 -0.75
C ARG A 7 -21.28 -8.50 -2.23
N GLY A 8 -20.30 -9.20 -2.79
CA GLY A 8 -20.35 -9.77 -4.14
C GLY A 8 -19.83 -8.88 -5.24
N VAL A 9 -19.02 -7.85 -4.95
CA VAL A 9 -18.35 -7.04 -5.97
C VAL A 9 -17.07 -7.73 -6.43
N ASP A 10 -16.95 -8.00 -7.72
CA ASP A 10 -15.85 -8.77 -8.32
C ASP A 10 -14.75 -7.91 -8.95
N MET A 11 -15.09 -6.68 -9.38
CA MET A 11 -14.18 -5.83 -10.13
C MET A 11 -14.21 -4.38 -9.64
N PHE A 12 -13.03 -3.74 -9.64
CA PHE A 12 -12.85 -2.39 -9.18
C PHE A 12 -12.09 -1.55 -10.21
N ASP A 13 -12.63 -0.41 -10.57
CA ASP A 13 -11.91 0.67 -11.24
C ASP A 13 -11.66 1.80 -10.24
N CYS A 14 -10.40 2.18 -10.05
CA CYS A 14 -10.07 3.13 -9.01
C CYS A 14 -8.73 3.83 -9.24
N VAL A 15 -8.74 5.17 -9.12
CA VAL A 15 -7.52 5.99 -9.16
C VAL A 15 -6.78 6.05 -7.80
N MET A 16 -7.33 5.45 -6.76
CA MET A 16 -6.83 5.55 -5.39
C MET A 16 -5.32 5.24 -5.27
N PRO A 17 -4.78 4.15 -5.84
CA PRO A 17 -3.37 3.81 -5.69
C PRO A 17 -2.45 4.91 -6.23
N THR A 18 -2.74 5.40 -7.45
CA THR A 18 -1.89 6.38 -8.14
C THR A 18 -2.08 7.79 -7.58
N ARG A 19 -3.32 8.20 -7.30
CA ARG A 19 -3.61 9.51 -6.69
C ARG A 19 -2.96 9.61 -5.31
N SER A 20 -3.09 8.59 -4.48
CA SER A 20 -2.48 8.55 -3.14
C SER A 20 -0.96 8.60 -3.20
N GLY A 21 -0.34 7.89 -4.14
CA GLY A 21 1.11 7.95 -4.37
C GLY A 21 1.60 9.37 -4.65
N ARG A 22 0.88 10.13 -5.48
CA ARG A 22 1.22 11.53 -5.77
C ARG A 22 1.05 12.48 -4.58
N THR A 23 0.25 12.11 -3.59
CA THR A 23 0.02 12.92 -2.39
C THR A 23 0.88 12.51 -1.19
N GLY A 24 1.77 11.53 -1.36
CA GLY A 24 2.68 11.08 -0.30
C GLY A 24 2.11 9.98 0.58
N LEU A 25 0.97 9.37 0.20
CA LEU A 25 0.33 8.29 0.94
C LEU A 25 0.73 6.92 0.38
N ALA A 26 1.21 6.04 1.23
CA ALA A 26 1.49 4.63 0.93
C ALA A 26 0.49 3.69 1.62
N PHE A 27 0.13 2.62 0.92
CA PHE A 27 -0.65 1.50 1.47
C PHE A 27 0.29 0.36 1.84
N THR A 28 0.10 -0.18 3.03
CA THR A 28 0.87 -1.33 3.56
C THR A 28 -0.08 -2.33 4.22
N TRP A 29 0.42 -3.52 4.54
CA TRP A 29 -0.34 -4.52 5.29
C TRP A 29 -0.61 -4.12 6.74
N ASP A 30 0.15 -3.15 7.27
CA ASP A 30 -0.02 -2.57 8.61
C ASP A 30 -0.86 -1.29 8.60
N GLY A 31 -1.47 -0.96 7.44
CA GLY A 31 -2.32 0.22 7.27
C GLY A 31 -1.72 1.29 6.36
N LYS A 32 -2.30 2.48 6.41
CA LYS A 32 -1.90 3.61 5.58
C LYS A 32 -0.84 4.45 6.28
N ILE A 33 0.21 4.82 5.55
CA ILE A 33 1.25 5.72 6.06
C ILE A 33 1.37 6.96 5.17
N ASN A 34 1.35 8.15 5.80
CA ASN A 34 1.56 9.41 5.09
C ASN A 34 3.02 9.85 5.28
N LEU A 35 3.82 9.65 4.24
CA LEU A 35 5.25 9.91 4.26
C LEU A 35 5.63 11.41 4.21
N ARG A 36 4.66 12.33 4.11
CA ARG A 36 4.89 13.76 4.37
C ARG A 36 5.15 14.07 5.84
N ASN A 37 4.70 13.19 6.74
CA ASN A 37 4.83 13.41 8.17
C ASN A 37 6.30 13.45 8.61
N SER A 38 6.66 14.45 9.42
CA SER A 38 8.02 14.68 9.92
C SER A 38 8.58 13.53 10.77
N LYS A 39 7.72 12.67 11.33
CA LYS A 39 8.16 11.47 12.07
C LYS A 39 9.02 10.53 11.23
N TYR A 40 8.89 10.56 9.89
CA TYR A 40 9.66 9.72 8.97
C TYR A 40 11.01 10.31 8.55
N LYS A 41 11.35 11.53 8.97
CA LYS A 41 12.63 12.20 8.61
C LYS A 41 13.89 11.42 8.96
N LYS A 42 13.80 10.53 9.95
CA LYS A 42 14.93 9.73 10.46
C LYS A 42 14.60 8.23 10.46
N ASP A 43 13.59 7.81 9.73
CA ASP A 43 13.18 6.41 9.63
C ASP A 43 13.85 5.78 8.41
N ASP A 44 14.93 5.02 8.64
CA ASP A 44 15.71 4.37 7.59
C ASP A 44 15.14 3.01 7.15
N SER A 45 14.00 2.60 7.73
CA SER A 45 13.32 1.39 7.29
C SER A 45 12.61 1.58 5.93
N PRO A 46 12.45 0.52 5.13
CA PRO A 46 11.69 0.59 3.88
C PRO A 46 10.19 0.81 4.13
N ILE A 47 9.44 1.22 3.10
CA ILE A 47 7.97 1.43 3.21
C ILE A 47 7.27 0.14 3.63
N ASN A 48 7.69 -0.98 3.06
CA ASN A 48 6.97 -2.25 3.13
C ASN A 48 7.97 -3.41 3.16
N GLU A 49 8.30 -3.90 4.34
CA GLU A 49 9.28 -4.98 4.52
C GLU A 49 8.75 -6.31 3.98
N SER A 50 7.44 -6.54 4.11
CA SER A 50 6.76 -7.76 3.71
C SER A 50 6.58 -7.90 2.20
N MET A 51 6.64 -6.79 1.45
CA MET A 51 6.53 -6.84 -0.01
C MET A 51 7.89 -7.10 -0.65
N ASN A 52 7.99 -8.20 -1.39
CA ASN A 52 9.24 -8.57 -2.09
C ASN A 52 9.46 -7.74 -3.36
N LEU A 53 9.49 -6.42 -3.22
CA LEU A 53 9.79 -5.47 -4.28
C LEU A 53 11.26 -5.05 -4.16
N ARG A 54 12.16 -5.83 -4.77
CA ARG A 54 13.62 -5.58 -4.71
C ARG A 54 14.01 -4.12 -4.97
N ASN A 55 13.33 -3.50 -5.94
CA ASN A 55 13.62 -2.12 -6.35
C ASN A 55 13.14 -1.07 -5.33
N LEU A 56 12.18 -1.39 -4.46
CA LEU A 56 11.67 -0.45 -3.45
C LEU A 56 12.35 -0.58 -2.10
N LYS A 57 12.95 -1.74 -1.79
CA LYS A 57 13.69 -1.94 -0.54
C LYS A 57 14.95 -1.08 -0.43
N ALA A 58 15.45 -0.58 -1.55
CA ALA A 58 16.59 0.33 -1.58
C ALA A 58 16.27 1.75 -1.08
N TYR A 59 14.98 2.11 -0.97
CA TYR A 59 14.54 3.44 -0.56
C TYR A 59 13.97 3.42 0.85
N SER A 60 14.59 4.17 1.76
CA SER A 60 14.10 4.36 3.12
C SER A 60 12.92 5.33 3.17
N LYS A 61 12.11 5.24 4.24
CA LYS A 61 11.04 6.21 4.49
C LYS A 61 11.59 7.63 4.65
N SER A 62 12.78 7.78 5.27
CA SER A 62 13.47 9.08 5.42
C SER A 62 13.82 9.69 4.06
N TYR A 63 14.36 8.89 3.14
CA TYR A 63 14.68 9.35 1.79
C TYR A 63 13.44 9.77 1.02
N ILE A 64 12.36 8.97 1.07
CA ILE A 64 11.10 9.30 0.40
C ILE A 64 10.46 10.56 1.01
N ASN A 65 10.51 10.71 2.35
CA ASN A 65 10.07 11.95 3.01
C ASN A 65 10.84 13.17 2.48
N HIS A 66 12.16 13.05 2.32
CA HIS A 66 12.98 14.11 1.73
C HIS A 66 12.53 14.44 0.30
N LEU A 67 12.37 13.44 -0.56
CA LEU A 67 11.94 13.62 -1.94
C LEU A 67 10.56 14.30 -2.03
N ILE A 68 9.61 13.92 -1.18
CA ILE A 68 8.28 14.55 -1.13
C ILE A 68 8.40 16.03 -0.77
N ASN A 69 9.18 16.36 0.26
CA ASN A 69 9.35 17.73 0.73
C ASN A 69 10.12 18.61 -0.28
N SER A 70 10.96 17.99 -1.11
CA SER A 70 11.69 18.64 -2.20
C SER A 70 10.89 18.69 -3.52
N ASN A 71 9.64 18.19 -3.54
CA ASN A 71 8.78 18.08 -4.72
C ASN A 71 9.40 17.26 -5.87
N GLU A 72 10.20 16.25 -5.53
CA GLU A 72 10.82 15.36 -6.52
C GLU A 72 9.81 14.32 -7.03
N ILE A 73 9.70 14.18 -8.34
CA ILE A 73 8.78 13.24 -8.99
C ILE A 73 9.08 11.78 -8.63
N LEU A 74 10.31 11.46 -8.30
CA LEU A 74 10.72 10.11 -7.92
C LEU A 74 9.93 9.58 -6.72
N ALA A 75 9.57 10.45 -5.75
CA ALA A 75 8.70 10.06 -4.64
C ALA A 75 7.36 9.52 -5.13
N SER A 76 6.71 10.25 -6.04
CA SER A 76 5.43 9.86 -6.62
C SER A 76 5.53 8.55 -7.41
N MET A 77 6.63 8.32 -8.11
CA MET A 77 6.88 7.07 -8.83
C MET A 77 7.02 5.88 -7.87
N ILE A 78 7.88 6.00 -6.86
CA ILE A 78 8.10 4.98 -5.84
C ILE A 78 6.77 4.61 -5.14
N LEU A 79 6.03 5.63 -4.68
CA LEU A 79 4.78 5.42 -3.97
C LEU A 79 3.68 4.84 -4.86
N THR A 80 3.63 5.22 -6.12
CA THR A 80 2.67 4.66 -7.08
C THR A 80 2.96 3.18 -7.32
N ILE A 81 4.23 2.80 -7.50
CA ILE A 81 4.63 1.40 -7.67
C ILE A 81 4.28 0.60 -6.41
N ASN A 82 4.60 1.13 -5.22
CA ASN A 82 4.22 0.49 -3.95
C ASN A 82 2.71 0.25 -3.87
N ASN A 83 1.92 1.29 -4.13
CA ASN A 83 0.48 1.23 -3.96
C ASN A 83 -0.20 0.29 -4.94
N ILE A 84 0.20 0.31 -6.22
CA ILE A 84 -0.32 -0.63 -7.22
C ILE A 84 0.05 -2.06 -6.83
N SER A 85 1.29 -2.30 -6.42
CA SER A 85 1.75 -3.62 -6.02
C SER A 85 1.00 -4.13 -4.79
N PHE A 86 0.74 -3.26 -3.80
CA PHE A 86 -0.07 -3.60 -2.63
C PHE A 86 -1.50 -4.02 -3.04
N TYR A 87 -2.17 -3.24 -3.89
CA TYR A 87 -3.52 -3.58 -4.34
C TYR A 87 -3.56 -4.88 -5.14
N GLN A 88 -2.56 -5.15 -5.98
CA GLN A 88 -2.47 -6.43 -6.70
C GLN A 88 -2.26 -7.61 -5.73
N GLN A 89 -1.41 -7.46 -4.73
CA GLN A 89 -1.24 -8.48 -3.69
C GLN A 89 -2.52 -8.69 -2.89
N LEU A 90 -3.21 -7.61 -2.50
CA LEU A 90 -4.49 -7.67 -1.79
C LEU A 90 -5.53 -8.45 -2.60
N MET A 91 -5.69 -8.14 -3.89
CA MET A 91 -6.63 -8.84 -4.77
C MET A 91 -6.26 -10.33 -4.95
N ASN A 92 -4.97 -10.64 -5.06
CA ASN A 92 -4.52 -12.03 -5.13
C ASN A 92 -4.83 -12.78 -3.81
N LYS A 93 -4.59 -12.13 -2.66
CA LYS A 93 -4.89 -12.73 -1.34
C LYS A 93 -6.38 -12.95 -1.15
N ILE A 94 -7.22 -12.00 -1.56
CA ILE A 94 -8.68 -12.14 -1.55
C ILE A 94 -9.11 -13.37 -2.37
N ARG A 95 -8.62 -13.52 -3.60
CA ARG A 95 -8.95 -14.69 -4.45
C ARG A 95 -8.51 -16.01 -3.82
N GLU A 96 -7.31 -16.04 -3.24
CA GLU A 96 -6.79 -17.20 -2.53
C GLU A 96 -7.68 -17.59 -1.34
N THR A 97 -8.05 -16.62 -0.51
CA THR A 97 -8.89 -16.88 0.67
C THR A 97 -10.31 -17.30 0.31
N ILE A 98 -10.89 -16.75 -0.75
CA ILE A 98 -12.19 -17.21 -1.29
C ILE A 98 -12.09 -18.67 -1.76
N LYS A 99 -11.05 -19.00 -2.54
CA LYS A 99 -10.82 -20.36 -3.03
C LYS A 99 -10.67 -21.39 -1.91
N ASN A 100 -10.07 -20.97 -0.80
CA ASN A 100 -9.82 -21.83 0.36
C ASN A 100 -10.93 -21.78 1.42
N ASN A 101 -12.03 -21.05 1.17
CA ASN A 101 -13.13 -20.82 2.12
C ASN A 101 -12.68 -20.20 3.47
N THR A 102 -11.66 -19.32 3.43
CA THR A 102 -11.11 -18.60 4.60
C THR A 102 -11.24 -17.09 4.47
N PHE A 103 -12.12 -16.61 3.59
CA PHE A 103 -12.27 -15.18 3.33
C PHE A 103 -12.83 -14.40 4.54
N ASP A 104 -13.74 -15.00 5.31
CA ASP A 104 -14.32 -14.32 6.48
C ASP A 104 -13.26 -14.07 7.56
N ASP A 105 -12.39 -15.03 7.84
CA ASP A 105 -11.27 -14.87 8.78
C ASP A 105 -10.29 -13.77 8.30
N PHE A 106 -10.01 -13.75 7.02
CA PHE A 106 -9.19 -12.71 6.40
C PHE A 106 -9.85 -11.34 6.49
N TYR A 107 -11.15 -11.26 6.19
CA TYR A 107 -11.92 -10.03 6.29
C TYR A 107 -11.87 -9.47 7.72
N ASP A 108 -12.17 -10.27 8.73
CA ASP A 108 -12.20 -9.84 10.13
C ASP A 108 -10.82 -9.36 10.62
N SER A 109 -9.75 -10.00 10.13
CA SER A 109 -8.38 -9.62 10.47
C SER A 109 -7.95 -8.27 9.88
N TYR A 110 -8.46 -7.89 8.70
CA TYR A 110 -7.92 -6.76 7.95
C TYR A 110 -8.89 -5.60 7.72
N ILE A 111 -10.20 -5.76 7.96
CA ILE A 111 -11.19 -4.71 7.64
C ILE A 111 -10.93 -3.38 8.37
N ASN A 112 -10.34 -3.42 9.55
CA ASN A 112 -10.01 -2.23 10.34
C ASN A 112 -8.55 -1.77 10.18
N VAL A 113 -7.73 -2.49 9.41
CA VAL A 113 -6.31 -2.20 9.21
C VAL A 113 -6.07 -1.53 7.86
N ILE A 114 -6.63 -2.09 6.79
CA ILE A 114 -6.36 -1.67 5.40
C ILE A 114 -7.57 -1.05 4.69
#